data_8209024a32745c94b37928430855462d
#
_entry.id   8209024a32745c94b37928430855462d
#
_cell.length_a   1.000
_cell.length_b   1.000
_cell.length_c   1.000
_cell.angle_alpha   90.00
_cell.angle_beta   90.00
_cell.angle_gamma   90.00
#
_symmetry.space_group_name_H-M   'P 1'
#
loop_
_entity.id
_entity.type
_entity.pdbx_description
1 polymer ?
#
loop_
_entity_poly.entity_id
_entity_poly.type
_entity_poly.pdbx_seq_one_letter_code
_entity_poly.pdbx_strand_id
1 'polypeptide(L)'
;DGSYFLFRAFHALPPLTTSTGLHTNAIRGAISAIQKLMRRTQPTHMAVIFDTPEPTFRHKLSPIYKGDRPSMPEELSEQIPYLHALIKALGIPLYSLPGAEADDIIGTLTKRALSEGHHVLISTGDKDMAQLVNPHVKLEDSFKERVLDEAGVLEKFGVHPHQIIDYLTLMGDASDGIMGVPGVGAKTAAKLLTEYGSLNNIIANVDQLKGKLSQNIKDNLDNIQIDHQLASIVC
;
A
#
# COMPACT_ATOMS: atom_id res chain seq x y z
N ASP A 1 -3.02 -6.28 6.23
CA ASP A 1 -1.63 -5.81 6.16
C ASP A 1 -1.01 -5.83 7.56
N GLY A 2 -0.23 -6.90 7.84
CA GLY A 2 0.39 -7.12 9.16
C GLY A 2 1.53 -6.14 9.44
N SER A 3 2.30 -5.80 8.41
CA SER A 3 3.39 -4.82 8.53
C SER A 3 2.84 -3.46 8.96
N TYR A 4 1.75 -3.00 8.34
CA TYR A 4 1.09 -1.76 8.74
C TYR A 4 0.61 -1.79 10.19
N PHE A 5 -0.05 -2.88 10.62
CA PHE A 5 -0.52 -3.01 12.01
C PHE A 5 0.63 -2.99 13.01
N LEU A 6 1.73 -3.67 12.70
CA LEU A 6 2.93 -3.72 13.53
C LEU A 6 3.55 -2.32 13.71
N PHE A 7 3.89 -1.65 12.60
CA PHE A 7 4.51 -0.32 12.63
C PHE A 7 3.58 0.72 13.28
N ARG A 8 2.30 0.70 12.93
CA ARG A 8 1.34 1.65 13.49
C ARG A 8 1.18 1.48 14.99
N ALA A 9 1.11 0.25 15.48
CA ALA A 9 1.01 -0.05 16.90
C ALA A 9 2.28 0.38 17.67
N PHE A 10 3.46 0.13 17.10
CA PHE A 10 4.73 0.52 17.69
C PHE A 10 4.82 2.03 17.93
N HIS A 11 4.46 2.83 16.92
CA HIS A 11 4.53 4.29 17.01
C HIS A 11 3.35 4.95 17.74
N ALA A 12 2.22 4.25 17.88
CA ALA A 12 1.04 4.81 18.53
C ALA A 12 1.04 4.61 20.06
N LEU A 13 1.75 3.61 20.56
CA LEU A 13 1.77 3.29 21.98
C LEU A 13 3.12 3.68 22.61
N PRO A 14 3.12 4.10 23.88
CA PRO A 14 4.36 4.30 24.60
C PRO A 14 5.12 2.97 24.72
N PRO A 15 6.45 3.01 24.93
CA PRO A 15 7.22 1.81 25.18
C PRO A 15 6.65 1.00 26.36
N LEU A 16 6.39 -0.27 26.10
CA LEU A 16 5.95 -1.24 27.12
C LEU A 16 6.92 -2.40 27.10
N THR A 17 7.40 -2.80 28.26
CA THR A 17 8.35 -3.91 28.42
C THR A 17 7.86 -4.93 29.44
N THR A 18 8.28 -6.18 29.26
CA THR A 18 8.18 -7.21 30.30
C THR A 18 9.19 -6.95 31.43
N SER A 19 9.08 -7.69 32.53
CA SER A 19 10.08 -7.67 33.60
C SER A 19 11.48 -8.14 33.15
N THR A 20 11.56 -8.83 32.01
CA THR A 20 12.82 -9.30 31.40
C THR A 20 13.37 -8.34 30.35
N GLY A 21 12.70 -7.19 30.10
CA GLY A 21 13.15 -6.16 29.17
C GLY A 21 12.62 -6.28 27.74
N LEU A 22 11.89 -7.34 27.38
CA LEU A 22 11.30 -7.49 26.05
C LEU A 22 10.24 -6.41 25.78
N HIS A 23 10.37 -5.68 24.68
CA HIS A 23 9.35 -4.71 24.25
C HIS A 23 8.07 -5.41 23.79
N THR A 24 6.92 -4.85 24.10
CA THR A 24 5.60 -5.48 23.86
C THR A 24 4.53 -4.54 23.33
N ASN A 25 4.84 -3.25 23.17
CA ASN A 25 3.88 -2.24 22.72
C ASN A 25 3.33 -2.55 21.32
N ALA A 26 4.17 -2.94 20.35
CA ALA A 26 3.74 -3.30 19.01
C ALA A 26 2.87 -4.57 19.03
N ILE A 27 3.29 -5.60 19.76
CA ILE A 27 2.51 -6.85 19.93
C ILE A 27 1.12 -6.54 20.47
N ARG A 28 1.06 -5.81 21.60
CA ARG A 28 -0.19 -5.48 22.26
C ARG A 28 -1.13 -4.68 21.35
N GLY A 29 -0.59 -3.65 20.70
CA GLY A 29 -1.39 -2.78 19.83
C GLY A 29 -1.89 -3.50 18.59
N ALA A 30 -1.02 -4.24 17.91
CA ALA A 30 -1.39 -4.98 16.71
C ALA A 30 -2.44 -6.06 16.99
N ILE A 31 -2.24 -6.90 18.02
CA ILE A 31 -3.21 -7.94 18.39
C ILE A 31 -4.54 -7.32 18.82
N SER A 32 -4.53 -6.24 19.59
CA SER A 32 -5.76 -5.56 20.00
C SER A 32 -6.53 -5.02 18.80
N ALA A 33 -5.84 -4.43 17.82
CA ALA A 33 -6.46 -3.91 16.61
C ALA A 33 -7.00 -5.03 15.71
N ILE A 34 -6.26 -6.13 15.54
CA ILE A 34 -6.72 -7.33 14.80
C ILE A 34 -7.98 -7.90 15.46
N GLN A 35 -7.99 -8.08 16.78
CA GLN A 35 -9.16 -8.60 17.49
C GLN A 35 -10.37 -7.65 17.42
N LYS A 36 -10.13 -6.33 17.47
CA LYS A 36 -11.20 -5.32 17.28
C LYS A 36 -11.78 -5.44 15.87
N LEU A 37 -10.94 -5.54 14.86
CA LEU A 37 -11.34 -5.72 13.46
C LEU A 37 -12.19 -6.98 13.30
N MET A 38 -11.72 -8.12 13.79
CA MET A 38 -12.44 -9.40 13.73
C MET A 38 -13.82 -9.33 14.39
N ARG A 39 -13.92 -8.75 15.60
CA ARG A 39 -15.19 -8.62 16.32
C ARG A 39 -16.18 -7.74 15.58
N ARG A 40 -15.70 -6.68 14.94
CA ARG A 40 -16.55 -5.71 14.24
C ARG A 40 -17.00 -6.22 12.88
N THR A 41 -16.12 -6.85 12.13
CA THR A 41 -16.40 -7.29 10.75
C THR A 41 -16.91 -8.72 10.64
N GLN A 42 -16.65 -9.57 11.63
CA GLN A 42 -17.01 -10.99 11.67
C GLN A 42 -16.71 -11.71 10.34
N PRO A 43 -15.47 -11.66 9.85
CA PRO A 43 -15.13 -12.18 8.55
C PRO A 43 -15.27 -13.70 8.50
N THR A 44 -15.75 -14.25 7.38
CA THR A 44 -15.77 -15.70 7.13
C THR A 44 -14.36 -16.24 6.88
N HIS A 45 -13.49 -15.43 6.27
CA HIS A 45 -12.10 -15.74 5.99
C HIS A 45 -11.24 -14.54 6.37
N MET A 46 -10.08 -14.80 6.93
CA MET A 46 -9.12 -13.75 7.29
C MET A 46 -7.70 -14.27 7.07
N ALA A 47 -6.82 -13.39 6.67
CA ALA A 47 -5.38 -13.64 6.62
C ALA A 47 -4.62 -12.40 7.05
N VAL A 48 -3.42 -12.57 7.60
CA VAL A 48 -2.50 -11.48 7.90
C VAL A 48 -1.24 -11.68 7.06
N ILE A 49 -0.82 -10.62 6.38
CA ILE A 49 0.29 -10.65 5.44
C ILE A 49 1.40 -9.74 5.95
N PHE A 50 2.63 -10.22 5.88
CA PHE A 50 3.82 -9.45 6.26
C PHE A 50 4.81 -9.37 5.11
N ASP A 51 5.53 -8.25 5.05
CA ASP A 51 6.73 -8.13 4.25
C ASP A 51 7.85 -9.00 4.81
N THR A 52 8.81 -9.31 3.95
CA THR A 52 10.06 -9.95 4.33
C THR A 52 11.23 -9.01 4.07
N PRO A 53 12.39 -9.22 4.73
CA PRO A 53 13.54 -8.31 4.57
C PRO A 53 14.25 -8.47 3.21
N GLU A 54 13.92 -9.49 2.43
CA GLU A 54 14.57 -9.78 1.16
C GLU A 54 14.19 -8.75 0.08
N PRO A 55 15.15 -8.37 -0.78
CA PRO A 55 14.86 -7.47 -1.90
C PRO A 55 13.82 -8.07 -2.86
N THR A 56 12.92 -7.22 -3.35
CA THR A 56 11.89 -7.58 -4.32
C THR A 56 12.33 -7.21 -5.75
N PHE A 57 11.50 -7.54 -6.74
CA PHE A 57 11.77 -7.13 -8.12
C PHE A 57 11.84 -5.61 -8.28
N ARG A 58 11.11 -4.84 -7.44
CA ARG A 58 11.14 -3.37 -7.47
C ARG A 58 12.52 -2.81 -7.13
N HIS A 59 13.24 -3.42 -6.18
CA HIS A 59 14.62 -3.04 -5.86
C HIS A 59 15.58 -3.33 -7.03
N LYS A 60 15.26 -4.32 -7.89
CA LYS A 60 16.05 -4.60 -9.11
C LYS A 60 15.73 -3.60 -10.22
N LEU A 61 14.49 -3.11 -10.30
CA LEU A 61 14.08 -2.10 -11.27
C LEU A 61 14.66 -0.73 -10.94
N SER A 62 14.67 -0.36 -9.66
CA SER A 62 15.15 0.94 -9.20
C SER A 62 15.91 0.81 -7.88
N PRO A 63 17.22 1.10 -7.86
CA PRO A 63 18.03 1.08 -6.62
C PRO A 63 17.58 2.10 -5.57
N ILE A 64 16.85 3.15 -5.97
CA ILE A 64 16.33 4.17 -5.06
C ILE A 64 14.97 3.80 -4.45
N TYR A 65 14.34 2.70 -4.93
CA TYR A 65 13.04 2.24 -4.42
C TYR A 65 13.13 1.93 -2.93
N LYS A 66 12.36 2.65 -2.11
CA LYS A 66 12.37 2.56 -0.64
C LYS A 66 13.76 2.73 0.01
N GLY A 67 14.75 3.26 -0.76
CA GLY A 67 16.16 3.34 -0.34
C GLY A 67 16.41 4.27 0.84
N ASP A 68 15.60 5.31 1.00
CA ASP A 68 15.71 6.29 2.09
C ASP A 68 14.94 5.88 3.35
N ARG A 69 14.29 4.70 3.36
CA ARG A 69 13.59 4.21 4.54
C ARG A 69 14.60 3.87 5.65
N PRO A 70 14.41 4.38 6.88
CA PRO A 70 15.27 4.00 8.00
C PRO A 70 15.15 2.50 8.29
N SER A 71 16.23 1.91 8.80
CA SER A 71 16.20 0.53 9.26
C SER A 71 15.15 0.35 10.37
N MET A 72 14.56 -0.84 10.44
CA MET A 72 13.63 -1.17 11.52
C MET A 72 14.34 -1.09 12.87
N PRO A 73 13.77 -0.38 13.88
CA PRO A 73 14.30 -0.37 15.22
C PRO A 73 14.43 -1.79 15.81
N GLU A 74 15.48 -2.05 16.60
CA GLU A 74 15.69 -3.34 17.23
C GLU A 74 14.51 -3.70 18.15
N GLU A 75 14.02 -2.71 18.91
CA GLU A 75 12.88 -2.84 19.82
C GLU A 75 11.57 -3.23 19.08
N LEU A 76 11.49 -2.95 17.80
CA LEU A 76 10.36 -3.39 16.97
C LEU A 76 10.63 -4.78 16.40
N SER A 77 11.83 -5.02 15.89
CA SER A 77 12.17 -6.29 15.22
C SER A 77 12.10 -7.48 16.18
N GLU A 78 12.50 -7.32 17.44
CA GLU A 78 12.41 -8.38 18.47
C GLU A 78 10.96 -8.82 18.76
N GLN A 79 9.97 -7.97 18.50
CA GLN A 79 8.56 -8.26 18.73
C GLN A 79 7.92 -9.11 17.62
N ILE A 80 8.50 -9.16 16.41
CA ILE A 80 7.92 -9.82 15.23
C ILE A 80 7.67 -11.33 15.47
N PRO A 81 8.63 -12.12 15.98
CA PRO A 81 8.40 -13.55 16.18
C PRO A 81 7.25 -13.84 17.15
N TYR A 82 7.10 -13.03 18.19
CA TYR A 82 6.02 -13.18 19.17
C TYR A 82 4.67 -12.79 18.57
N LEU A 83 4.61 -11.70 17.78
CA LEU A 83 3.39 -11.31 17.08
C LEU A 83 2.95 -12.40 16.10
N HIS A 84 3.88 -12.96 15.31
CA HIS A 84 3.59 -14.05 14.41
C HIS A 84 3.05 -15.29 15.14
N ALA A 85 3.67 -15.66 16.26
CA ALA A 85 3.21 -16.78 17.09
C ALA A 85 1.79 -16.56 17.63
N LEU A 86 1.48 -15.34 18.10
CA LEU A 86 0.14 -15.00 18.59
C LEU A 86 -0.92 -15.02 17.49
N ILE A 87 -0.62 -14.49 16.28
CA ILE A 87 -1.53 -14.53 15.13
C ILE A 87 -1.86 -15.99 14.77
N LYS A 88 -0.84 -16.83 14.71
CA LYS A 88 -1.03 -18.28 14.45
C LYS A 88 -1.83 -18.97 15.56
N ALA A 89 -1.58 -18.62 16.82
CA ALA A 89 -2.32 -19.16 17.97
C ALA A 89 -3.81 -18.72 17.97
N LEU A 90 -4.14 -17.59 17.36
CA LEU A 90 -5.51 -17.15 17.13
C LEU A 90 -6.19 -17.92 15.98
N GLY A 91 -5.48 -18.84 15.31
CA GLY A 91 -6.00 -19.60 14.17
C GLY A 91 -6.06 -18.78 12.86
N ILE A 92 -5.37 -17.64 12.80
CA ILE A 92 -5.37 -16.79 11.61
C ILE A 92 -4.20 -17.19 10.71
N PRO A 93 -4.43 -17.54 9.42
CA PRO A 93 -3.38 -17.75 8.44
C PRO A 93 -2.48 -16.51 8.33
N LEU A 94 -1.17 -16.75 8.36
CA LEU A 94 -0.14 -15.72 8.19
C LEU A 94 0.67 -16.06 6.95
N TYR A 95 0.80 -15.09 6.05
CA TYR A 95 1.57 -15.23 4.82
C TYR A 95 2.69 -14.20 4.75
N SER A 96 3.81 -14.63 4.24
CA SER A 96 4.94 -13.80 3.81
C SER A 96 5.69 -14.59 2.73
N LEU A 97 6.23 -13.90 1.73
CA LEU A 97 6.93 -14.56 0.62
C LEU A 97 8.22 -13.79 0.31
N PRO A 98 9.40 -14.40 0.46
CA PRO A 98 10.66 -13.79 0.04
C PRO A 98 10.63 -13.34 -1.42
N GLY A 99 11.04 -12.10 -1.68
CA GLY A 99 11.06 -11.53 -3.03
C GLY A 99 9.74 -10.93 -3.53
N ALA A 100 8.65 -11.03 -2.75
CA ALA A 100 7.40 -10.33 -2.98
C ALA A 100 7.09 -9.37 -1.82
N GLU A 101 6.39 -8.29 -2.11
CA GLU A 101 5.89 -7.39 -1.06
C GLU A 101 4.54 -7.87 -0.52
N ALA A 102 4.22 -7.48 0.70
CA ALA A 102 2.92 -7.78 1.29
C ALA A 102 1.77 -7.36 0.37
N ASP A 103 1.92 -6.23 -0.31
CA ASP A 103 0.93 -5.66 -1.24
C ASP A 103 0.62 -6.59 -2.41
N ASP A 104 1.64 -7.25 -2.99
CA ASP A 104 1.47 -8.19 -4.09
C ASP A 104 0.72 -9.45 -3.63
N ILE A 105 1.02 -9.92 -2.41
CA ILE A 105 0.32 -11.06 -1.81
C ILE A 105 -1.13 -10.70 -1.50
N ILE A 106 -1.38 -9.51 -0.94
CA ILE A 106 -2.74 -9.00 -0.66
C ILE A 106 -3.52 -8.88 -1.97
N GLY A 107 -2.92 -8.29 -3.02
CA GLY A 107 -3.53 -8.20 -4.35
C GLY A 107 -3.89 -9.57 -4.92
N THR A 108 -2.96 -10.52 -4.85
CA THR A 108 -3.17 -11.91 -5.31
C THR A 108 -4.32 -12.59 -4.56
N LEU A 109 -4.33 -12.49 -3.23
CA LEU A 109 -5.41 -13.07 -2.41
C LEU A 109 -6.75 -12.38 -2.67
N THR A 110 -6.74 -11.06 -2.88
CA THR A 110 -7.95 -10.30 -3.23
C THR A 110 -8.52 -10.78 -4.57
N LYS A 111 -7.68 -10.92 -5.59
CA LYS A 111 -8.09 -11.41 -6.91
C LYS A 111 -8.66 -12.83 -6.83
N ARG A 112 -8.03 -13.70 -6.04
CA ARG A 112 -8.54 -15.06 -5.81
C ARG A 112 -9.89 -15.05 -5.10
N ALA A 113 -10.04 -14.29 -4.02
CA ALA A 113 -11.29 -14.17 -3.28
C ALA A 113 -12.44 -13.67 -4.17
N LEU A 114 -12.17 -12.68 -5.04
CA LEU A 114 -13.14 -12.19 -6.02
C LEU A 114 -13.55 -13.27 -7.01
N SER A 115 -12.63 -14.10 -7.49
CA SER A 115 -12.95 -15.21 -8.41
C SER A 115 -13.81 -16.30 -7.77
N GLU A 116 -13.80 -16.39 -6.44
CA GLU A 116 -14.63 -17.29 -5.62
C GLU A 116 -15.94 -16.61 -5.15
N GLY A 117 -16.22 -15.37 -5.60
CA GLY A 117 -17.47 -14.64 -5.30
C GLY A 117 -17.50 -13.95 -3.93
N HIS A 118 -16.36 -13.77 -3.28
CA HIS A 118 -16.29 -13.10 -1.98
C HIS A 118 -16.19 -11.57 -2.12
N HIS A 119 -16.66 -10.87 -1.09
CA HIS A 119 -16.35 -9.47 -0.86
C HIS A 119 -15.09 -9.37 0.00
N VAL A 120 -14.22 -8.38 -0.29
CA VAL A 120 -12.93 -8.23 0.38
C VAL A 120 -12.86 -6.90 1.12
N LEU A 121 -12.42 -6.94 2.37
CA LEU A 121 -12.02 -5.77 3.14
C LEU A 121 -10.51 -5.85 3.39
N ILE A 122 -9.74 -4.95 2.77
CA ILE A 122 -8.30 -4.83 2.98
C ILE A 122 -8.07 -3.82 4.09
N SER A 123 -7.53 -4.27 5.22
CA SER A 123 -7.23 -3.38 6.34
C SER A 123 -5.77 -2.93 6.27
N THR A 124 -5.57 -1.68 5.86
CA THR A 124 -4.27 -1.04 5.69
C THR A 124 -4.41 0.49 5.72
N GLY A 125 -3.32 1.18 6.02
CA GLY A 125 -3.23 2.64 5.85
C GLY A 125 -2.54 3.05 4.55
N ASP A 126 -2.08 2.06 3.78
CA ASP A 126 -1.37 2.32 2.53
C ASP A 126 -2.33 2.82 1.44
N LYS A 127 -1.95 3.96 0.85
CA LYS A 127 -2.74 4.60 -0.21
C LYS A 127 -2.68 3.85 -1.54
N ASP A 128 -1.60 3.10 -1.77
CA ASP A 128 -1.35 2.42 -3.03
C ASP A 128 -2.30 1.26 -3.24
N MET A 129 -2.80 0.68 -2.13
CA MET A 129 -3.87 -0.32 -2.14
C MET A 129 -5.19 0.20 -2.71
N ALA A 130 -5.37 1.52 -2.88
CA ALA A 130 -6.57 2.09 -3.49
C ALA A 130 -6.78 1.63 -4.95
N GLN A 131 -5.72 1.18 -5.62
CA GLN A 131 -5.80 0.57 -6.96
C GLN A 131 -6.61 -0.74 -7.00
N LEU A 132 -6.77 -1.41 -5.85
CA LEU A 132 -7.52 -2.68 -5.73
C LEU A 132 -9.01 -2.46 -5.47
N VAL A 133 -9.43 -1.25 -5.12
CA VAL A 133 -10.82 -0.94 -4.78
C VAL A 133 -11.72 -1.09 -6.00
N ASN A 134 -12.86 -1.73 -5.78
CA ASN A 134 -13.92 -1.92 -6.77
C ASN A 134 -15.25 -2.19 -6.02
N PRO A 135 -16.39 -2.45 -6.69
CA PRO A 135 -17.68 -2.68 -6.00
C PRO A 135 -17.66 -3.80 -4.94
N HIS A 136 -16.72 -4.74 -5.03
CA HIS A 136 -16.58 -5.88 -4.10
C HIS A 136 -15.35 -5.77 -3.18
N VAL A 137 -14.50 -4.76 -3.35
CA VAL A 137 -13.28 -4.55 -2.55
C VAL A 137 -13.30 -3.17 -1.93
N LYS A 138 -13.15 -3.12 -0.61
CA LYS A 138 -13.01 -1.87 0.15
C LYS A 138 -11.69 -1.86 0.93
N LEU A 139 -11.13 -0.68 1.12
CA LEU A 139 -10.03 -0.48 2.06
C LEU A 139 -10.56 0.03 3.40
N GLU A 140 -9.83 -0.26 4.46
CA GLU A 140 -10.09 0.30 5.77
C GLU A 140 -8.79 0.62 6.51
N ASP A 141 -8.66 1.86 6.93
CA ASP A 141 -7.69 2.22 7.98
C ASP A 141 -8.33 1.95 9.35
N SER A 142 -8.06 0.77 9.91
CA SER A 142 -8.65 0.33 11.18
C SER A 142 -8.27 1.18 12.39
N PHE A 143 -7.19 1.96 12.31
CA PHE A 143 -6.78 2.87 13.39
C PHE A 143 -7.51 4.21 13.32
N LYS A 144 -7.95 4.63 12.13
CA LYS A 144 -8.74 5.85 11.90
C LYS A 144 -10.22 5.56 11.70
N GLU A 145 -10.61 4.29 11.66
CA GLU A 145 -11.98 3.82 11.41
C GLU A 145 -12.57 4.40 10.11
N ARG A 146 -11.71 4.57 9.10
CA ARG A 146 -12.08 5.15 7.82
C ARG A 146 -12.10 4.07 6.73
N VAL A 147 -13.27 3.87 6.13
CA VAL A 147 -13.47 2.97 4.99
C VAL A 147 -13.40 3.78 3.70
N LEU A 148 -12.71 3.25 2.69
CA LEU A 148 -12.63 3.77 1.34
C LEU A 148 -13.23 2.74 0.39
N ASP A 149 -14.33 3.12 -0.24
CA ASP A 149 -14.90 2.51 -1.44
C ASP A 149 -14.54 3.36 -2.67
N GLU A 150 -15.11 3.06 -3.83
CA GLU A 150 -14.83 3.79 -5.07
C GLU A 150 -15.12 5.30 -4.94
N ALA A 151 -16.22 5.66 -4.28
CA ALA A 151 -16.57 7.06 -4.03
C ALA A 151 -15.56 7.74 -3.07
N GLY A 152 -15.14 7.03 -2.03
CA GLY A 152 -14.13 7.51 -1.09
C GLY A 152 -12.75 7.66 -1.72
N VAL A 153 -12.39 6.81 -2.68
CA VAL A 153 -11.15 6.96 -3.47
C VAL A 153 -11.24 8.21 -4.33
N LEU A 154 -12.34 8.40 -5.06
CA LEU A 154 -12.56 9.59 -5.89
C LEU A 154 -12.54 10.88 -5.06
N GLU A 155 -13.20 10.90 -3.90
CA GLU A 155 -13.20 12.04 -2.98
C GLU A 155 -11.78 12.36 -2.47
N LYS A 156 -11.02 11.33 -2.10
CA LYS A 156 -9.70 11.49 -1.49
C LYS A 156 -8.62 11.89 -2.48
N PHE A 157 -8.60 11.26 -3.68
CA PHE A 157 -7.51 11.41 -4.66
C PHE A 157 -7.90 12.22 -5.89
N GLY A 158 -9.20 12.45 -6.12
CA GLY A 158 -9.70 13.11 -7.33
C GLY A 158 -9.65 12.23 -8.58
N VAL A 159 -9.42 10.93 -8.42
CA VAL A 159 -9.34 9.93 -9.50
C VAL A 159 -10.06 8.65 -9.09
N HIS A 160 -10.47 7.85 -10.06
CA HIS A 160 -11.07 6.54 -9.83
C HIS A 160 -10.02 5.49 -9.43
N PRO A 161 -10.42 4.38 -8.77
CA PRO A 161 -9.49 3.32 -8.36
C PRO A 161 -8.60 2.80 -9.49
N HIS A 162 -9.15 2.58 -10.69
CA HIS A 162 -8.41 2.11 -11.86
C HIS A 162 -7.38 3.11 -12.40
N GLN A 163 -7.41 4.36 -11.94
CA GLN A 163 -6.48 5.42 -12.32
C GLN A 163 -5.38 5.64 -11.25
N ILE A 164 -5.43 4.94 -10.12
CA ILE A 164 -4.49 5.17 -9.00
C ILE A 164 -3.04 4.91 -9.42
N ILE A 165 -2.78 3.87 -10.20
CA ILE A 165 -1.42 3.57 -10.69
C ILE A 165 -0.92 4.75 -11.54
N ASP A 166 -1.71 5.19 -12.51
CA ASP A 166 -1.38 6.33 -13.37
C ASP A 166 -1.19 7.63 -12.57
N TYR A 167 -2.05 7.82 -11.55
CA TYR A 167 -1.96 8.97 -10.64
C TYR A 167 -0.64 8.99 -9.85
N LEU A 168 -0.25 7.85 -9.27
CA LEU A 168 1.00 7.71 -8.53
C LEU A 168 2.22 7.85 -9.45
N THR A 169 2.15 7.28 -10.65
CA THR A 169 3.19 7.41 -11.68
C THR A 169 3.43 8.87 -12.07
N LEU A 170 2.35 9.64 -12.23
CA LEU A 170 2.45 11.05 -12.61
C LEU A 170 2.93 11.93 -11.45
N MET A 171 2.34 11.74 -10.27
CA MET A 171 2.61 12.56 -9.09
C MET A 171 3.95 12.22 -8.43
N GLY A 172 4.36 10.95 -8.51
CA GLY A 172 5.43 10.38 -7.73
C GLY A 172 5.03 10.04 -6.30
N ASP A 173 5.91 9.31 -5.63
CA ASP A 173 5.84 9.01 -4.21
C ASP A 173 7.23 9.00 -3.59
N ALA A 174 7.58 10.07 -2.90
CA ALA A 174 8.89 10.20 -2.27
C ALA A 174 9.14 9.13 -1.20
N SER A 175 8.07 8.63 -0.52
CA SER A 175 8.21 7.58 0.51
C SER A 175 8.65 6.23 -0.07
N ASP A 176 8.37 6.01 -1.35
CA ASP A 176 8.70 4.78 -2.07
C ASP A 176 9.82 4.99 -3.12
N GLY A 177 10.33 6.22 -3.25
CA GLY A 177 11.34 6.54 -4.25
C GLY A 177 10.79 6.52 -5.67
N ILE A 178 9.48 6.76 -5.84
CA ILE A 178 8.84 6.94 -7.14
C ILE A 178 8.97 8.41 -7.52
N MET A 179 9.67 8.69 -8.62
CA MET A 179 10.10 10.06 -8.98
C MET A 179 8.94 10.92 -9.44
N GLY A 180 8.02 10.36 -10.21
CA GLY A 180 6.97 11.13 -10.86
C GLY A 180 7.47 12.07 -11.96
N VAL A 181 6.57 12.83 -12.55
CA VAL A 181 6.87 13.81 -13.57
C VAL A 181 7.19 15.17 -12.93
N PRO A 182 8.35 15.78 -13.20
CA PRO A 182 8.69 17.10 -12.65
C PRO A 182 7.59 18.14 -12.88
N GLY A 183 7.15 18.80 -11.80
CA GLY A 183 6.09 19.81 -11.83
C GLY A 183 4.66 19.26 -11.86
N VAL A 184 4.49 17.95 -11.78
CA VAL A 184 3.18 17.30 -11.64
C VAL A 184 2.97 16.88 -10.18
N GLY A 185 2.12 17.61 -9.49
CA GLY A 185 1.63 17.22 -8.16
C GLY A 185 0.23 16.64 -8.23
N ALA A 186 -0.33 16.28 -7.07
CA ALA A 186 -1.62 15.63 -6.93
C ALA A 186 -2.75 16.26 -7.76
N LYS A 187 -2.92 17.58 -7.68
CA LYS A 187 -3.98 18.29 -8.42
C LYS A 187 -3.79 18.24 -9.93
N THR A 188 -2.53 18.33 -10.40
CA THR A 188 -2.22 18.29 -11.84
C THR A 188 -2.43 16.87 -12.36
N ALA A 189 -1.97 15.84 -11.64
CA ALA A 189 -2.18 14.44 -12.00
C ALA A 189 -3.68 14.11 -12.10
N ALA A 190 -4.47 14.47 -11.08
CA ALA A 190 -5.91 14.25 -11.10
C ALA A 190 -6.60 14.96 -12.26
N LYS A 191 -6.24 16.21 -12.54
CA LYS A 191 -6.79 16.97 -13.68
C LYS A 191 -6.49 16.31 -15.02
N LEU A 192 -5.24 15.88 -15.23
CA LEU A 192 -4.82 15.20 -16.46
C LEU A 192 -5.59 13.89 -16.65
N LEU A 193 -5.73 13.10 -15.59
CA LEU A 193 -6.47 11.82 -15.66
C LEU A 193 -7.97 12.03 -15.85
N THR A 194 -8.54 13.10 -15.32
CA THR A 194 -9.94 13.47 -15.61
C THR A 194 -10.13 13.86 -17.07
N GLU A 195 -9.18 14.59 -17.65
CA GLU A 195 -9.25 15.10 -19.04
C GLU A 195 -8.96 14.00 -20.09
N TYR A 196 -7.91 13.19 -19.84
CA TYR A 196 -7.42 12.20 -20.82
C TYR A 196 -7.79 10.76 -20.49
N GLY A 197 -8.25 10.49 -19.29
CA GLY A 197 -8.71 9.16 -18.84
C GLY A 197 -7.59 8.23 -18.36
N SER A 198 -6.42 8.22 -19.01
CA SER A 198 -5.30 7.35 -18.68
C SER A 198 -3.94 7.98 -18.99
N LEU A 199 -2.88 7.44 -18.37
CA LEU A 199 -1.49 7.82 -18.65
C LEU A 199 -1.13 7.63 -20.13
N ASN A 200 -1.54 6.52 -20.73
CA ASN A 200 -1.29 6.26 -22.14
C ASN A 200 -1.91 7.34 -23.06
N ASN A 201 -3.12 7.77 -22.75
CA ASN A 201 -3.78 8.84 -23.49
C ASN A 201 -3.09 10.20 -23.28
N ILE A 202 -2.61 10.46 -22.06
CA ILE A 202 -1.83 11.68 -21.76
C ILE A 202 -0.56 11.69 -22.62
N ILE A 203 0.18 10.58 -22.68
CA ILE A 203 1.39 10.45 -23.49
C ILE A 203 1.07 10.59 -24.98
N ALA A 204 0.01 9.94 -25.46
CA ALA A 204 -0.41 10.03 -26.87
C ALA A 204 -0.81 11.45 -27.30
N ASN A 205 -1.26 12.29 -26.36
CA ASN A 205 -1.68 13.66 -26.59
C ASN A 205 -0.70 14.69 -26.01
N VAL A 206 0.54 14.28 -25.72
CA VAL A 206 1.53 15.12 -25.05
C VAL A 206 1.81 16.46 -25.75
N ASP A 207 1.71 16.50 -27.09
CA ASP A 207 1.90 17.71 -27.90
C ASP A 207 0.79 18.77 -27.70
N GLN A 208 -0.37 18.36 -27.21
CA GLN A 208 -1.49 19.26 -26.93
C GLN A 208 -1.38 19.91 -25.52
N LEU A 209 -0.50 19.41 -24.68
CA LEU A 209 -0.25 19.94 -23.34
C LEU A 209 0.51 21.26 -23.42
N LYS A 210 0.13 22.21 -22.55
CA LYS A 210 0.68 23.56 -22.56
C LYS A 210 1.95 23.69 -21.71
N GLY A 211 2.87 24.53 -22.18
CA GLY A 211 4.03 24.96 -21.41
C GLY A 211 5.05 23.85 -21.15
N LYS A 212 5.70 23.91 -20.00
CA LYS A 212 6.76 22.96 -19.61
C LYS A 212 6.27 21.52 -19.38
N LEU A 213 4.97 21.33 -19.18
CA LEU A 213 4.40 20.03 -18.86
C LEU A 213 4.61 19.02 -19.99
N SER A 214 4.35 19.43 -21.24
CA SER A 214 4.61 18.61 -22.43
C SER A 214 6.07 18.15 -22.49
N GLN A 215 7.00 19.08 -22.30
CA GLN A 215 8.43 18.76 -22.32
C GLN A 215 8.83 17.86 -21.17
N ASN A 216 8.34 18.13 -19.94
CA ASN A 216 8.65 17.31 -18.77
C ASN A 216 8.19 15.86 -18.93
N ILE A 217 7.01 15.63 -19.53
CA ILE A 217 6.55 14.26 -19.81
C ILE A 217 7.44 13.58 -20.84
N LYS A 218 7.74 14.27 -21.96
CA LYS A 218 8.60 13.72 -23.03
C LYS A 218 9.99 13.34 -22.53
N ASP A 219 10.59 14.21 -21.71
CA ASP A 219 11.95 14.02 -21.19
C ASP A 219 12.03 12.92 -20.12
N ASN A 220 10.88 12.48 -19.59
CA ASN A 220 10.81 11.48 -18.51
C ASN A 220 10.08 10.19 -18.89
N LEU A 221 9.90 9.88 -20.18
CA LEU A 221 9.15 8.68 -20.61
C LEU A 221 9.71 7.37 -20.05
N ASP A 222 11.04 7.23 -20.01
CA ASP A 222 11.69 6.02 -19.46
C ASP A 222 11.43 5.90 -17.94
N ASN A 223 11.53 7.01 -17.20
CA ASN A 223 11.22 7.03 -15.77
C ASN A 223 9.74 6.74 -15.51
N ILE A 224 8.84 7.28 -16.32
CA ILE A 224 7.39 7.03 -16.24
C ILE A 224 7.10 5.52 -16.37
N GLN A 225 7.79 4.81 -17.27
CA GLN A 225 7.62 3.36 -17.40
C GLN A 225 8.09 2.59 -16.17
N ILE A 226 9.22 3.00 -15.60
CA ILE A 226 9.74 2.41 -14.36
C ILE A 226 8.78 2.72 -13.19
N ASP A 227 8.41 3.96 -13.01
CA ASP A 227 7.50 4.42 -11.94
C ASP A 227 6.15 3.71 -11.99
N HIS A 228 5.61 3.47 -13.20
CA HIS A 228 4.38 2.72 -13.39
C HIS A 228 4.52 1.27 -12.91
N GLN A 229 5.66 0.62 -13.18
CA GLN A 229 5.93 -0.73 -12.69
C GLN A 229 6.13 -0.76 -11.17
N LEU A 230 6.80 0.26 -10.60
CA LEU A 230 7.01 0.38 -9.16
C LEU A 230 5.69 0.57 -8.40
N ALA A 231 4.78 1.41 -8.93
CA ALA A 231 3.46 1.69 -8.34
C ALA A 231 2.47 0.53 -8.50
N SER A 232 2.68 -0.38 -9.45
CA SER A 232 1.75 -1.46 -9.75
C SER A 232 1.86 -2.61 -8.75
N ILE A 233 0.72 -3.03 -8.19
CA ILE A 233 0.61 -4.27 -7.42
C ILE A 233 0.51 -5.43 -8.41
N VAL A 234 1.41 -6.41 -8.25
CA VAL A 234 1.47 -7.60 -9.12
C VAL A 234 0.64 -8.73 -8.47
N CYS A 235 -0.40 -9.20 -9.20
CA CYS A 235 -1.34 -10.22 -8.71
C CYS A 235 -1.30 -11.50 -9.56
#